data_c93050a27883ddf23cdb23a49862b218
#
_entry.id   c93050a27883ddf23cdb23a49862b218
#
_cell.length_a   1.000
_cell.length_b   1.000
_cell.length_c   1.000
_cell.angle_alpha   90.00
_cell.angle_beta   90.00
_cell.angle_gamma   90.00
#
_symmetry.space_group_name_H-M   'P 1'
#
loop_
_entity.id
_entity.type
_entity.pdbx_description
1 polymer ?
#
loop_
_entity_poly.entity_id
_entity_poly.type
_entity_poly.pdbx_seq_one_letter_code
_entity_poly.pdbx_strand_id
1 'polypeptide(L)'
;MKLTAYLLPVSLFCAVLPAAHAAITPLSPDTCRAMTALGIITPENPVPCERLVNVDVRFITFEGETRTGTITVADIIAPETEALFGELYRRKFPLHSVLPIEAFGGDDEASMAANNTSAFNGRRQASQKAWSKHAYGMAIDINPQQNPYRFREKSGRVTISPPQSAAALTNREAIRDGKMETVLPLVFSHGFLRWGGEWKNPVDFQHAEIGSFTFINHLLSLPLPDAQAEYSAYAARYRDCFRKSKTGDELLRARQCAKKILR
;
A
#
# COMPACT_ATOMS: atom_id res chain seq x y z
N MET A 1 -35.27 -11.48 -65.32
CA MET A 1 -35.18 -11.92 -63.93
C MET A 1 -34.17 -11.06 -63.23
N LYS A 2 -34.61 -10.13 -62.38
CA LYS A 2 -33.70 -9.29 -61.57
C LYS A 2 -33.59 -9.91 -60.16
N LEU A 3 -32.39 -10.37 -59.78
CA LEU A 3 -32.11 -10.82 -58.41
C LEU A 3 -31.85 -9.60 -57.54
N THR A 4 -32.68 -9.39 -56.53
CA THR A 4 -32.50 -8.38 -55.49
C THR A 4 -31.77 -9.04 -54.32
N ALA A 5 -30.53 -8.64 -54.09
CA ALA A 5 -29.72 -9.09 -52.94
C ALA A 5 -30.13 -8.29 -51.69
N TYR A 6 -30.63 -8.94 -50.66
CA TYR A 6 -30.90 -8.36 -49.35
C TYR A 6 -29.63 -8.46 -48.49
N LEU A 7 -29.03 -7.31 -48.20
CA LEU A 7 -27.95 -7.18 -47.18
C LEU A 7 -28.61 -7.08 -45.81
N LEU A 8 -28.40 -8.10 -44.97
CA LEU A 8 -28.76 -8.07 -43.55
C LEU A 8 -27.73 -7.25 -42.76
N PRO A 9 -28.14 -6.34 -41.88
CA PRO A 9 -27.18 -5.61 -41.04
C PRO A 9 -26.63 -6.54 -39.97
N VAL A 10 -25.28 -6.65 -39.91
CA VAL A 10 -24.57 -7.28 -38.82
C VAL A 10 -24.52 -6.29 -37.66
N SER A 11 -25.37 -6.49 -36.65
CA SER A 11 -25.30 -5.74 -35.39
C SER A 11 -24.12 -6.21 -34.57
N LEU A 12 -23.08 -5.38 -34.47
CA LEU A 12 -21.92 -5.61 -33.61
C LEU A 12 -22.37 -5.38 -32.16
N PHE A 13 -22.67 -6.46 -31.45
CA PHE A 13 -22.93 -6.42 -30.01
C PHE A 13 -21.59 -6.18 -29.31
N CYS A 14 -21.33 -4.95 -28.92
CA CYS A 14 -20.20 -4.60 -28.03
C CYS A 14 -20.58 -5.08 -26.61
N ALA A 15 -20.12 -6.28 -26.23
CA ALA A 15 -20.26 -6.77 -24.87
C ALA A 15 -19.44 -5.86 -23.94
N VAL A 16 -20.11 -4.99 -23.20
CA VAL A 16 -19.51 -4.26 -22.08
C VAL A 16 -19.25 -5.29 -20.98
N LEU A 17 -18.02 -5.77 -20.89
CA LEU A 17 -17.60 -6.57 -19.75
C LEU A 17 -17.78 -5.73 -18.48
N PRO A 18 -18.45 -6.23 -17.43
CA PRO A 18 -18.55 -5.52 -16.17
C PRO A 18 -17.14 -5.26 -15.66
N ALA A 19 -16.87 -4.02 -15.28
CA ALA A 19 -15.64 -3.68 -14.57
C ALA A 19 -15.57 -4.58 -13.32
N ALA A 20 -14.57 -5.47 -13.27
CA ALA A 20 -14.32 -6.24 -12.07
C ALA A 20 -14.14 -5.24 -10.92
N HIS A 21 -15.10 -5.19 -10.01
CA HIS A 21 -14.97 -4.42 -8.78
C HIS A 21 -13.81 -5.04 -7.99
N ALA A 22 -12.93 -4.21 -7.47
CA ALA A 22 -12.01 -4.64 -6.43
C ALA A 22 -12.85 -5.30 -5.32
N ALA A 23 -12.44 -6.48 -4.87
CA ALA A 23 -13.16 -7.22 -3.85
C ALA A 23 -12.39 -7.14 -2.54
N ILE A 24 -13.06 -6.74 -1.45
CA ILE A 24 -12.55 -6.87 -0.10
C ILE A 24 -13.10 -8.18 0.45
N THR A 25 -12.22 -9.15 0.72
CA THR A 25 -12.62 -10.49 1.17
C THR A 25 -11.88 -10.88 2.46
N PRO A 26 -12.56 -11.39 3.49
CA PRO A 26 -11.91 -11.96 4.67
C PRO A 26 -10.90 -13.03 4.27
N LEU A 27 -9.82 -13.17 5.02
CA LEU A 27 -8.91 -14.30 4.85
C LEU A 27 -9.65 -15.61 5.11
N SER A 28 -9.46 -16.59 4.22
CA SER A 28 -10.05 -17.90 4.43
C SER A 28 -9.38 -18.62 5.62
N PRO A 29 -10.09 -19.55 6.31
CA PRO A 29 -9.46 -20.37 7.33
C PRO A 29 -8.24 -21.14 6.84
N ASP A 30 -8.21 -21.52 5.55
CA ASP A 30 -7.08 -22.20 4.93
C ASP A 30 -5.89 -21.26 4.80
N THR A 31 -6.11 -20.01 4.35
CA THR A 31 -5.07 -18.98 4.29
C THR A 31 -4.50 -18.72 5.69
N CYS A 32 -5.36 -18.56 6.70
CA CYS A 32 -4.93 -18.34 8.07
C CYS A 32 -4.05 -19.50 8.59
N ARG A 33 -4.44 -20.76 8.31
CA ARG A 33 -3.63 -21.93 8.67
C ARG A 33 -2.28 -21.95 7.94
N ALA A 34 -2.26 -21.63 6.65
CA ALA A 34 -1.02 -21.55 5.87
C ALA A 34 -0.09 -20.49 6.43
N MET A 35 -0.59 -19.27 6.72
CA MET A 35 0.19 -18.19 7.31
C MET A 35 0.72 -18.56 8.72
N THR A 36 -0.07 -19.31 9.51
CA THR A 36 0.39 -19.81 10.81
C THR A 36 1.49 -20.85 10.63
N ALA A 37 1.35 -21.77 9.69
CA ALA A 37 2.37 -22.79 9.42
C ALA A 37 3.70 -22.18 8.93
N LEU A 38 3.64 -21.02 8.24
CA LEU A 38 4.81 -20.24 7.81
C LEU A 38 5.37 -19.33 8.92
N GLY A 39 4.73 -19.27 10.12
CA GLY A 39 5.12 -18.37 11.19
C GLY A 39 4.85 -16.89 10.93
N ILE A 40 4.07 -16.57 9.89
CA ILE A 40 3.65 -15.19 9.59
C ILE A 40 2.64 -14.70 10.61
N ILE A 41 1.73 -15.59 11.05
CA ILE A 41 0.78 -15.32 12.11
C ILE A 41 1.08 -16.25 13.27
N THR A 42 1.24 -15.69 14.45
CA THR A 42 1.46 -16.38 15.71
C THR A 42 0.44 -15.90 16.75
N PRO A 43 0.25 -16.61 17.88
CA PRO A 43 -0.65 -16.15 18.95
C PRO A 43 -0.28 -14.78 19.54
N GLU A 44 0.98 -14.36 19.39
CA GLU A 44 1.47 -13.08 19.90
C GLU A 44 1.25 -11.91 18.93
N ASN A 45 0.80 -12.16 17.71
CA ASN A 45 0.54 -11.08 16.75
C ASN A 45 -0.51 -10.11 17.29
N PRO A 46 -0.31 -8.78 17.06
CA PRO A 46 -1.20 -7.75 17.59
C PRO A 46 -2.61 -7.77 16.98
N VAL A 47 -2.75 -8.38 15.80
CA VAL A 47 -4.00 -8.50 15.07
C VAL A 47 -4.21 -9.98 14.72
N PRO A 48 -5.34 -10.59 15.12
CA PRO A 48 -5.66 -11.94 14.73
C PRO A 48 -6.09 -12.03 13.27
N CYS A 49 -6.03 -13.24 12.70
CA CYS A 49 -6.29 -13.46 11.28
C CYS A 49 -7.67 -12.98 10.82
N GLU A 50 -8.68 -13.08 11.69
CA GLU A 50 -10.08 -12.70 11.44
C GLU A 50 -10.25 -11.19 11.23
N ARG A 51 -9.25 -10.37 11.61
CA ARG A 51 -9.21 -8.93 11.42
C ARG A 51 -8.38 -8.52 10.20
N LEU A 52 -7.93 -9.51 9.42
CA LEU A 52 -7.21 -9.31 8.16
C LEU A 52 -8.12 -9.63 6.97
N VAL A 53 -7.99 -8.82 5.93
CA VAL A 53 -8.73 -8.99 4.69
C VAL A 53 -7.80 -8.85 3.49
N ASN A 54 -8.12 -9.55 2.42
CA ASN A 54 -7.54 -9.34 1.11
C ASN A 54 -8.31 -8.26 0.36
N VAL A 55 -7.58 -7.33 -0.21
CA VAL A 55 -8.09 -6.31 -1.14
C VAL A 55 -7.53 -6.63 -2.51
N ASP A 56 -8.40 -7.05 -3.43
CA ASP A 56 -8.01 -7.26 -4.83
C ASP A 56 -7.89 -5.91 -5.52
N VAL A 57 -6.78 -5.70 -6.21
CA VAL A 57 -6.45 -4.42 -6.82
C VAL A 57 -6.08 -4.57 -8.30
N ARG A 58 -6.41 -3.56 -9.09
CA ARG A 58 -5.87 -3.42 -10.44
C ARG A 58 -4.71 -2.43 -10.41
N PHE A 59 -3.66 -2.73 -11.17
CA PHE A 59 -2.51 -1.84 -11.28
C PHE A 59 -1.95 -1.82 -12.70
N ILE A 60 -1.16 -0.81 -13.01
CA ILE A 60 -0.39 -0.69 -14.25
C ILE A 60 1.05 -1.13 -13.94
N THR A 61 1.63 -1.96 -14.78
CA THR A 61 3.05 -2.32 -14.67
C THR A 61 3.95 -1.22 -15.24
N PHE A 62 5.27 -1.34 -15.04
CA PHE A 62 6.25 -0.42 -15.65
C PHE A 62 6.26 -0.49 -17.18
N GLU A 63 5.78 -1.60 -17.75
CA GLU A 63 5.61 -1.81 -19.19
C GLU A 63 4.27 -1.26 -19.72
N GLY A 64 3.43 -0.71 -18.83
CA GLY A 64 2.12 -0.13 -19.20
C GLY A 64 0.98 -1.15 -19.29
N GLU A 65 1.20 -2.40 -18.86
CA GLU A 65 0.18 -3.45 -18.85
C GLU A 65 -0.75 -3.31 -17.64
N THR A 66 -2.02 -3.60 -17.82
CA THR A 66 -2.96 -3.78 -16.70
C THR A 66 -2.85 -5.17 -16.13
N ARG A 67 -2.61 -5.26 -14.83
CA ARG A 67 -2.63 -6.51 -14.06
C ARG A 67 -3.53 -6.39 -12.83
N THR A 68 -3.80 -7.53 -12.22
CA THR A 68 -4.46 -7.65 -10.92
C THR A 68 -3.49 -8.21 -9.89
N GLY A 69 -3.71 -7.84 -8.65
CA GLY A 69 -2.95 -8.33 -7.50
C GLY A 69 -3.81 -8.31 -6.27
N THR A 70 -3.26 -8.76 -5.15
CA THR A 70 -3.94 -8.81 -3.85
C THR A 70 -3.03 -8.22 -2.79
N ILE A 71 -3.56 -7.34 -1.95
CA ILE A 71 -2.86 -6.78 -0.79
C ILE A 71 -3.64 -7.13 0.48
N THR A 72 -2.94 -7.67 1.47
CA THR A 72 -3.54 -8.04 2.75
C THR A 72 -3.38 -6.90 3.75
N VAL A 73 -4.47 -6.44 4.34
CA VAL A 73 -4.50 -5.34 5.31
C VAL A 73 -5.46 -5.63 6.46
N ALA A 74 -5.45 -4.79 7.51
CA ALA A 74 -6.50 -4.81 8.51
C ALA A 74 -7.85 -4.41 7.89
N ASP A 75 -8.92 -5.07 8.32
CA ASP A 75 -10.30 -4.81 7.89
C ASP A 75 -10.71 -3.34 8.06
N ILE A 76 -10.15 -2.65 9.05
CA ILE A 76 -10.42 -1.23 9.36
C ILE A 76 -10.02 -0.32 8.19
N ILE A 77 -8.86 -0.57 7.59
CA ILE A 77 -8.30 0.33 6.57
C ILE A 77 -8.58 -0.13 5.13
N ALA A 78 -9.23 -1.28 4.97
CA ALA A 78 -9.43 -1.89 3.66
C ALA A 78 -10.18 -0.99 2.66
N PRO A 79 -11.27 -0.25 3.02
CA PRO A 79 -11.94 0.64 2.08
C PRO A 79 -11.06 1.79 1.57
N GLU A 80 -10.25 2.39 2.44
CA GLU A 80 -9.33 3.46 2.03
C GLU A 80 -8.13 2.89 1.23
N THR A 81 -7.72 1.64 1.51
CA THR A 81 -6.69 0.94 0.72
C THR A 81 -7.20 0.63 -0.69
N GLU A 82 -8.41 0.11 -0.82
CA GLU A 82 -9.05 -0.12 -2.13
C GLU A 82 -9.11 1.19 -2.93
N ALA A 83 -9.58 2.26 -2.31
CA ALA A 83 -9.66 3.58 -2.94
C ALA A 83 -8.28 4.11 -3.38
N LEU A 84 -7.24 3.95 -2.53
CA LEU A 84 -5.86 4.31 -2.86
C LEU A 84 -5.37 3.61 -4.13
N PHE A 85 -5.49 2.27 -4.19
CA PHE A 85 -5.03 1.52 -5.36
C PHE A 85 -5.86 1.82 -6.60
N GLY A 86 -7.17 2.07 -6.46
CA GLY A 86 -8.02 2.56 -7.54
C GLY A 86 -7.55 3.89 -8.11
N GLU A 87 -7.05 4.81 -7.27
CA GLU A 87 -6.48 6.08 -7.73
C GLU A 87 -5.08 5.93 -8.31
N LEU A 88 -4.21 5.09 -7.76
CA LEU A 88 -2.92 4.76 -8.35
C LEU A 88 -3.09 4.22 -9.78
N TYR A 89 -4.06 3.32 -9.97
CA TYR A 89 -4.40 2.78 -11.29
C TYR A 89 -4.88 3.87 -12.25
N ARG A 90 -5.81 4.73 -11.83
CA ARG A 90 -6.32 5.85 -12.67
C ARG A 90 -5.24 6.85 -13.06
N ARG A 91 -4.27 7.09 -12.17
CA ARG A 91 -3.10 7.96 -12.40
C ARG A 91 -2.01 7.27 -13.22
N LYS A 92 -2.20 6.00 -13.57
CA LYS A 92 -1.18 5.17 -14.25
C LYS A 92 0.15 5.12 -13.50
N PHE A 93 0.10 5.17 -12.15
CA PHE A 93 1.30 4.99 -11.34
C PHE A 93 1.73 3.52 -11.42
N PRO A 94 2.96 3.23 -11.90
CA PRO A 94 3.35 1.85 -12.13
C PRO A 94 3.70 1.14 -10.83
N LEU A 95 3.22 -0.10 -10.72
CA LEU A 95 3.62 -1.07 -9.71
C LEU A 95 4.20 -2.29 -10.40
N HIS A 96 5.26 -2.88 -9.83
CA HIS A 96 5.85 -4.08 -10.41
C HIS A 96 4.99 -5.31 -10.13
N SER A 97 4.64 -5.52 -8.86
CA SER A 97 3.74 -6.59 -8.42
C SER A 97 3.01 -6.16 -7.15
N VAL A 98 1.88 -6.81 -6.86
CA VAL A 98 1.10 -6.65 -5.64
C VAL A 98 0.67 -8.05 -5.21
N LEU A 99 1.45 -8.65 -4.31
CA LEU A 99 1.24 -10.01 -3.80
C LEU A 99 1.30 -10.02 -2.27
N PRO A 100 0.48 -10.83 -1.61
CA PRO A 100 0.55 -11.00 -0.17
C PRO A 100 1.84 -11.70 0.25
N ILE A 101 2.27 -11.49 1.50
CA ILE A 101 3.59 -11.91 1.99
C ILE A 101 3.78 -13.43 2.01
N GLU A 102 2.72 -14.21 2.12
CA GLU A 102 2.78 -15.67 2.06
C GLU A 102 3.27 -16.20 0.70
N ALA A 103 3.14 -15.41 -0.37
CA ALA A 103 3.72 -15.73 -1.68
C ALA A 103 5.27 -15.78 -1.63
N PHE A 104 5.85 -15.18 -0.59
CA PHE A 104 7.29 -15.17 -0.32
C PHE A 104 7.65 -15.96 0.94
N GLY A 105 6.75 -16.80 1.44
CA GLY A 105 6.97 -17.58 2.66
C GLY A 105 7.12 -16.75 3.94
N GLY A 106 6.69 -15.49 3.94
CA GLY A 106 6.89 -14.56 5.04
C GLY A 106 8.24 -13.79 5.00
N ASP A 107 9.05 -14.04 3.98
CA ASP A 107 10.38 -13.41 3.82
C ASP A 107 10.25 -12.00 3.22
N ASP A 108 10.49 -11.01 4.06
CA ASP A 108 10.42 -9.58 3.72
C ASP A 108 11.49 -9.18 2.70
N GLU A 109 12.72 -9.69 2.84
CA GLU A 109 13.82 -9.40 1.92
C GLU A 109 13.55 -10.00 0.53
N ALA A 110 13.00 -11.21 0.46
CA ALA A 110 12.58 -11.82 -0.80
C ALA A 110 11.47 -11.01 -1.49
N SER A 111 10.47 -10.54 -0.73
CA SER A 111 9.41 -9.67 -1.21
C SER A 111 9.96 -8.36 -1.77
N MET A 112 10.86 -7.69 -1.02
CA MET A 112 11.52 -6.45 -1.48
C MET A 112 12.41 -6.68 -2.72
N ALA A 113 13.16 -7.78 -2.75
CA ALA A 113 14.02 -8.14 -3.90
C ALA A 113 13.19 -8.37 -5.17
N ALA A 114 11.98 -8.91 -5.03
CA ALA A 114 11.02 -9.08 -6.13
C ALA A 114 10.28 -7.78 -6.51
N ASN A 115 10.65 -6.63 -5.93
CA ASN A 115 9.99 -5.35 -6.12
C ASN A 115 8.48 -5.39 -5.82
N ASN A 116 8.08 -6.19 -4.82
CA ASN A 116 6.69 -6.40 -4.49
C ASN A 116 6.13 -5.28 -3.60
N THR A 117 5.00 -4.72 -3.99
CA THR A 117 4.19 -3.83 -3.15
C THR A 117 3.39 -4.68 -2.20
N SER A 118 3.54 -4.46 -0.89
CA SER A 118 2.97 -5.31 0.16
C SER A 118 2.45 -4.48 1.35
N ALA A 119 1.70 -5.13 2.25
CA ALA A 119 1.21 -4.49 3.46
C ALA A 119 1.39 -5.37 4.70
N PHE A 120 0.50 -6.34 4.94
CA PHE A 120 0.60 -7.19 6.14
C PHE A 120 1.86 -8.07 6.10
N ASN A 121 2.60 -8.04 7.18
CA ASN A 121 3.66 -9.00 7.50
C ASN A 121 3.81 -9.11 9.01
N GLY A 122 3.50 -10.28 9.59
CA GLY A 122 3.45 -10.53 11.02
C GLY A 122 4.83 -10.60 11.67
N ARG A 123 5.65 -9.59 11.48
CA ARG A 123 7.03 -9.52 12.00
C ARG A 123 7.25 -8.39 13.00
N ARG A 124 8.27 -8.53 13.81
CA ARG A 124 8.77 -7.45 14.65
C ARG A 124 9.61 -6.45 13.82
N GLN A 125 9.78 -5.25 14.36
CA GLN A 125 10.69 -4.28 13.77
C GLN A 125 12.12 -4.82 13.80
N ALA A 126 12.90 -4.51 12.76
CA ALA A 126 14.32 -4.84 12.76
C ALA A 126 15.03 -4.22 13.99
N SER A 127 15.80 -5.02 14.72
CA SER A 127 16.52 -4.61 15.93
C SER A 127 15.67 -4.25 17.17
N GLN A 128 14.34 -4.42 17.14
CA GLN A 128 13.45 -4.05 18.25
C GLN A 128 12.54 -5.19 18.68
N LYS A 129 12.14 -5.19 19.96
CA LYS A 129 11.11 -6.12 20.48
C LYS A 129 9.70 -5.72 20.07
N ALA A 130 9.49 -4.49 19.59
CA ALA A 130 8.21 -3.97 19.19
C ALA A 130 7.74 -4.59 17.87
N TRP A 131 6.43 -4.74 17.71
CA TRP A 131 5.81 -5.13 16.45
C TRP A 131 5.97 -4.03 15.40
N SER A 132 6.19 -4.44 14.16
CA SER A 132 6.05 -3.55 13.00
C SER A 132 4.58 -3.17 12.80
N LYS A 133 4.29 -2.01 12.22
CA LYS A 133 2.92 -1.68 11.80
C LYS A 133 2.41 -2.56 10.66
N HIS A 134 3.30 -3.21 9.93
CA HIS A 134 2.93 -4.29 9.01
C HIS A 134 2.24 -5.44 9.74
N ALA A 135 2.67 -5.78 10.97
CA ALA A 135 2.03 -6.81 11.77
C ALA A 135 0.61 -6.44 12.24
N TYR A 136 0.26 -5.15 12.18
CA TYR A 136 -1.10 -4.66 12.39
C TYR A 136 -1.91 -4.60 11.09
N GLY A 137 -1.31 -4.89 9.92
CA GLY A 137 -1.92 -4.65 8.62
C GLY A 137 -2.20 -3.18 8.34
N MET A 138 -1.42 -2.25 8.93
CA MET A 138 -1.65 -0.80 8.90
C MET A 138 -0.43 0.00 8.40
N ALA A 139 0.38 -0.64 7.56
CA ALA A 139 1.45 -0.04 6.79
C ALA A 139 1.48 -0.65 5.39
N ILE A 140 2.00 0.10 4.42
CA ILE A 140 2.21 -0.36 3.05
C ILE A 140 3.63 -0.02 2.62
N ASP A 141 4.23 -0.92 1.84
CA ASP A 141 5.50 -0.71 1.15
C ASP A 141 5.25 -0.72 -0.36
N ILE A 142 5.67 0.33 -1.04
CA ILE A 142 5.42 0.52 -2.48
C ILE A 142 6.73 0.49 -3.25
N ASN A 143 6.83 -0.42 -4.25
CA ASN A 143 7.94 -0.51 -5.19
C ASN A 143 9.32 -0.42 -4.49
N PRO A 144 9.74 -1.42 -3.73
CA PRO A 144 10.98 -1.38 -2.94
C PRO A 144 12.25 -1.04 -3.74
N GLN A 145 12.34 -1.46 -5.00
CA GLN A 145 13.51 -1.16 -5.83
C GLN A 145 13.57 0.32 -6.25
N GLN A 146 12.43 1.00 -6.44
CA GLN A 146 12.37 2.43 -6.69
C GLN A 146 12.44 3.23 -5.39
N ASN A 147 12.09 2.61 -4.27
CA ASN A 147 11.94 3.22 -2.94
C ASN A 147 12.66 2.42 -1.86
N PRO A 148 14.00 2.29 -1.93
CA PRO A 148 14.73 1.40 -1.04
C PRO A 148 14.72 1.85 0.42
N TYR A 149 14.84 0.86 1.31
CA TYR A 149 15.21 1.06 2.70
C TYR A 149 16.73 1.31 2.80
N ARG A 150 17.13 2.21 3.68
CA ARG A 150 18.54 2.51 3.99
C ARG A 150 18.76 2.62 5.49
N PHE A 151 19.66 1.82 6.02
CA PHE A 151 20.08 1.87 7.42
C PHE A 151 21.58 2.15 7.52
N ARG A 152 21.96 3.08 8.40
CA ARG A 152 23.36 3.37 8.72
C ARG A 152 23.66 2.87 10.12
N GLU A 153 24.60 1.96 10.24
CA GLU A 153 25.11 1.46 11.52
C GLU A 153 25.97 2.52 12.24
N LYS A 154 26.20 2.30 13.54
CA LYS A 154 27.13 3.13 14.31
C LYS A 154 28.56 3.07 13.79
N SER A 155 28.97 1.96 13.18
CA SER A 155 30.25 1.76 12.48
C SER A 155 30.40 2.64 11.23
N GLY A 156 29.32 3.25 10.73
CA GLY A 156 29.24 3.95 9.46
C GLY A 156 28.87 3.07 8.27
N ARG A 157 28.80 1.74 8.44
CA ARG A 157 28.33 0.83 7.39
C ARG A 157 26.90 1.14 7.01
N VAL A 158 26.62 1.15 5.71
CA VAL A 158 25.28 1.40 5.17
C VAL A 158 24.73 0.10 4.56
N THR A 159 23.55 -0.30 5.02
CA THR A 159 22.75 -1.39 4.45
C THR A 159 21.65 -0.79 3.59
N ILE A 160 21.42 -1.36 2.41
CA ILE A 160 20.36 -0.97 1.48
C ILE A 160 19.56 -2.23 1.16
N SER A 161 18.25 -2.14 1.31
CA SER A 161 17.32 -3.23 0.95
C SER A 161 16.26 -2.73 -0.04
N PRO A 162 16.07 -3.42 -1.16
CA PRO A 162 16.90 -4.53 -1.61
C PRO A 162 18.26 -4.04 -2.15
N PRO A 163 19.35 -4.81 -2.07
CA PRO A 163 20.71 -4.36 -2.41
C PRO A 163 20.86 -3.80 -3.84
N GLN A 164 20.16 -4.38 -4.81
CA GLN A 164 20.18 -3.95 -6.22
C GLN A 164 19.60 -2.54 -6.44
N SER A 165 18.89 -2.00 -5.48
CA SER A 165 18.24 -0.68 -5.57
C SER A 165 19.14 0.49 -5.14
N ALA A 166 20.43 0.26 -4.88
CA ALA A 166 21.35 1.30 -4.41
C ALA A 166 21.36 2.56 -5.32
N ALA A 167 21.25 2.37 -6.64
CA ALA A 167 21.17 3.47 -7.59
C ALA A 167 19.91 4.34 -7.42
N ALA A 168 18.83 3.79 -6.90
CA ALA A 168 17.58 4.53 -6.66
C ALA A 168 17.69 5.56 -5.52
N LEU A 169 18.71 5.48 -4.68
CA LEU A 169 19.02 6.48 -3.65
C LEU A 169 19.66 7.75 -4.24
N THR A 170 20.25 7.64 -5.44
CA THR A 170 20.92 8.77 -6.09
C THR A 170 19.87 9.71 -6.66
N ASN A 171 20.00 10.99 -6.36
CA ASN A 171 19.12 12.03 -6.87
C ASN A 171 17.63 11.73 -6.67
N ARG A 172 17.19 11.66 -5.39
CA ARG A 172 15.77 11.47 -5.04
C ARG A 172 14.88 12.62 -5.50
N GLU A 173 15.41 13.81 -5.85
CA GLU A 173 14.63 14.95 -6.36
C GLU A 173 14.19 14.73 -7.81
N ALA A 174 14.92 13.95 -8.60
CA ALA A 174 14.51 13.65 -9.97
C ALA A 174 13.22 12.85 -9.99
N ILE A 175 12.25 13.32 -10.78
CA ILE A 175 10.99 12.58 -11.00
C ILE A 175 11.32 11.31 -11.80
N ARG A 176 10.88 10.16 -11.27
CA ARG A 176 11.01 8.85 -11.92
C ARG A 176 9.76 8.04 -11.63
N ASP A 177 9.40 7.18 -12.57
CA ASP A 177 8.25 6.29 -12.41
C ASP A 177 8.41 5.38 -11.18
N GLY A 178 7.31 5.15 -10.49
CA GLY A 178 7.26 4.29 -9.34
C GLY A 178 7.81 4.86 -8.02
N LYS A 179 8.31 6.12 -8.01
CA LYS A 179 8.78 6.76 -6.77
C LYS A 179 7.62 7.22 -5.89
N MET A 180 7.74 6.94 -4.59
CA MET A 180 6.75 7.30 -3.58
C MET A 180 6.49 8.82 -3.51
N GLU A 181 7.52 9.66 -3.71
CA GLU A 181 7.38 11.11 -3.67
C GLU A 181 6.35 11.63 -4.68
N THR A 182 6.19 10.97 -5.82
CA THR A 182 5.25 11.40 -6.88
C THR A 182 3.79 11.14 -6.53
N VAL A 183 3.52 10.25 -5.58
CA VAL A 183 2.18 9.88 -5.12
C VAL A 183 1.96 10.10 -3.63
N LEU A 184 2.93 10.68 -2.93
CA LEU A 184 2.85 10.87 -1.48
C LEU A 184 1.61 11.68 -1.04
N PRO A 185 1.20 12.77 -1.75
CA PRO A 185 -0.05 13.47 -1.43
C PRO A 185 -1.28 12.57 -1.51
N LEU A 186 -1.30 11.64 -2.47
CA LEU A 186 -2.36 10.65 -2.62
C LEU A 186 -2.32 9.61 -1.50
N VAL A 187 -1.17 9.03 -1.20
CA VAL A 187 -0.99 8.06 -0.11
C VAL A 187 -1.46 8.66 1.22
N PHE A 188 -1.10 9.91 1.49
CA PHE A 188 -1.56 10.64 2.66
C PHE A 188 -3.07 10.90 2.65
N SER A 189 -3.68 11.10 1.47
CA SER A 189 -5.13 11.34 1.37
C SER A 189 -5.97 10.13 1.81
N HIS A 190 -5.37 8.95 1.84
CA HIS A 190 -5.97 7.71 2.33
C HIS A 190 -5.49 7.30 3.73
N GLY A 191 -4.93 8.24 4.50
CA GLY A 191 -4.65 8.06 5.92
C GLY A 191 -3.27 7.49 6.27
N PHE A 192 -2.42 7.14 5.30
CA PHE A 192 -1.04 6.68 5.56
C PHE A 192 -0.11 7.89 5.76
N LEU A 193 -0.33 8.64 6.85
CA LEU A 193 0.25 9.99 7.04
C LEU A 193 1.71 10.02 7.48
N ARG A 194 2.31 8.88 7.78
CA ARG A 194 3.74 8.79 8.16
C ARG A 194 4.50 8.09 7.05
N TRP A 195 5.46 8.80 6.48
CA TRP A 195 6.33 8.25 5.44
C TRP A 195 7.76 8.05 5.96
N GLY A 196 8.30 6.87 5.76
CA GLY A 196 9.64 6.51 6.22
C GLY A 196 10.77 7.27 5.50
N GLY A 197 10.50 7.87 4.33
CA GLY A 197 11.43 8.77 3.65
C GLY A 197 11.75 10.06 4.43
N GLU A 198 10.96 10.40 5.47
CA GLU A 198 11.22 11.52 6.38
C GLU A 198 12.00 11.11 7.65
N TRP A 199 12.28 9.83 7.83
CA TRP A 199 13.00 9.35 9.00
C TRP A 199 14.51 9.63 8.87
N LYS A 200 15.19 9.73 10.00
CA LYS A 200 16.64 10.01 10.00
C LYS A 200 17.47 8.74 9.79
N ASN A 201 17.14 7.69 10.54
CA ASN A 201 17.79 6.38 10.48
C ASN A 201 16.92 5.33 11.20
N PRO A 202 16.43 4.31 10.49
CA PRO A 202 16.57 4.14 9.05
C PRO A 202 15.88 5.25 8.24
N VAL A 203 16.20 5.36 6.96
CA VAL A 203 15.36 6.04 5.96
C VAL A 203 14.68 4.94 5.14
N ASP A 204 13.36 4.99 5.03
CA ASP A 204 12.59 3.94 4.39
C ASP A 204 11.64 4.55 3.37
N PHE A 205 12.09 4.61 2.12
CA PHE A 205 11.35 5.32 1.08
C PHE A 205 10.11 4.57 0.61
N GLN A 206 10.06 3.23 0.72
CA GLN A 206 8.89 2.43 0.33
C GLN A 206 7.74 2.55 1.35
N HIS A 207 8.08 2.79 2.63
CA HIS A 207 7.20 2.60 3.77
C HIS A 207 6.28 3.81 4.01
N ALA A 208 4.99 3.56 4.02
CA ALA A 208 3.99 4.50 4.53
C ALA A 208 3.07 3.81 5.55
N GLU A 209 2.79 4.50 6.66
CA GLU A 209 2.04 3.93 7.77
C GLU A 209 1.00 4.91 8.32
N ILE A 210 -0.04 4.39 8.97
CA ILE A 210 -1.01 5.22 9.67
C ILE A 210 -0.43 5.73 11.00
N GLY A 211 -1.03 6.72 11.58
CA GLY A 211 -0.81 7.36 12.88
C GLY A 211 0.14 6.73 13.90
N SER A 212 -0.14 6.92 15.17
CA SER A 212 0.61 6.32 16.28
C SER A 212 0.07 4.94 16.67
N PHE A 213 0.86 4.16 17.42
CA PHE A 213 0.34 2.91 18.02
C PHE A 213 -0.84 3.15 18.96
N THR A 214 -0.90 4.29 19.64
CA THR A 214 -2.06 4.67 20.45
C THR A 214 -3.31 4.78 19.59
N PHE A 215 -3.22 5.43 18.41
CA PHE A 215 -4.34 5.53 17.49
C PHE A 215 -4.72 4.18 16.90
N ILE A 216 -3.75 3.34 16.52
CA ILE A 216 -3.99 1.97 16.05
C ILE A 216 -4.74 1.15 17.09
N ASN A 217 -4.26 1.12 18.33
CA ASN A 217 -4.88 0.37 19.41
C ASN A 217 -6.28 0.89 19.75
N HIS A 218 -6.50 2.20 19.65
CA HIS A 218 -7.84 2.79 19.78
C HIS A 218 -8.77 2.26 18.68
N LEU A 219 -8.38 2.33 17.42
CA LEU A 219 -9.19 1.79 16.31
C LEU A 219 -9.51 0.31 16.49
N LEU A 220 -8.53 -0.50 16.94
CA LEU A 220 -8.72 -1.93 17.18
C LEU A 220 -9.68 -2.23 18.35
N SER A 221 -9.87 -1.29 19.26
CA SER A 221 -10.81 -1.44 20.39
C SER A 221 -12.27 -1.13 20.03
N LEU A 222 -12.52 -0.53 18.87
CA LEU A 222 -13.85 -0.17 18.41
C LEU A 222 -14.52 -1.32 17.63
N PRO A 223 -15.87 -1.36 17.60
CA PRO A 223 -16.59 -2.13 16.60
C PRO A 223 -16.14 -1.74 15.18
N LEU A 224 -16.08 -2.71 14.26
CA LEU A 224 -15.52 -2.48 12.92
C LEU A 224 -16.14 -1.28 12.17
N PRO A 225 -17.48 -1.10 12.14
CA PRO A 225 -18.07 0.06 11.44
C PRO A 225 -17.61 1.41 12.03
N ASP A 226 -17.46 1.48 13.35
CA ASP A 226 -17.03 2.71 14.04
C ASP A 226 -15.55 2.97 13.78
N ALA A 227 -14.72 1.92 13.83
CA ALA A 227 -13.30 2.01 13.51
C ALA A 227 -13.06 2.47 12.06
N GLN A 228 -13.82 1.95 11.10
CA GLN A 228 -13.77 2.38 9.70
C GLN A 228 -14.21 3.83 9.52
N ALA A 229 -15.28 4.24 10.18
CA ALA A 229 -15.78 5.62 10.15
C ALA A 229 -14.74 6.58 10.74
N GLU A 230 -14.12 6.24 11.87
CA GLU A 230 -13.08 7.06 12.49
C GLU A 230 -11.81 7.14 11.65
N TYR A 231 -11.38 6.02 11.06
CA TYR A 231 -10.24 6.03 10.14
C TYR A 231 -10.51 6.89 8.89
N SER A 232 -11.70 6.76 8.29
CA SER A 232 -12.10 7.60 7.16
C SER A 232 -12.17 9.09 7.53
N ALA A 233 -12.66 9.42 8.74
CA ALA A 233 -12.63 10.79 9.26
C ALA A 233 -11.18 11.29 9.47
N TYR A 234 -10.28 10.44 9.93
CA TYR A 234 -8.85 10.75 10.04
C TYR A 234 -8.24 11.10 8.69
N ALA A 235 -8.47 10.30 7.65
CA ALA A 235 -8.05 10.59 6.28
C ALA A 235 -8.71 11.86 5.73
N ALA A 236 -10.01 12.08 6.03
CA ALA A 236 -10.74 13.28 5.60
C ALA A 236 -10.18 14.57 6.19
N ARG A 237 -9.69 14.55 7.45
CA ARG A 237 -9.01 15.72 8.05
C ARG A 237 -7.77 16.12 7.26
N TYR A 238 -7.00 15.15 6.76
CA TYR A 238 -5.86 15.45 5.90
C TYR A 238 -6.32 16.06 4.56
N ARG A 239 -7.30 15.43 3.88
CA ARG A 239 -7.85 15.94 2.61
C ARG A 239 -8.34 17.38 2.75
N ASP A 240 -9.00 17.71 3.85
CA ASP A 240 -9.49 19.07 4.13
C ASP A 240 -8.33 20.06 4.35
N CYS A 241 -7.32 19.69 5.14
CA CYS A 241 -6.11 20.50 5.32
C CYS A 241 -5.42 20.76 3.98
N PHE A 242 -5.22 19.71 3.19
CA PHE A 242 -4.54 19.80 1.90
C PHE A 242 -5.27 20.71 0.92
N ARG A 243 -6.59 20.61 0.83
CA ARG A 243 -7.43 21.46 -0.01
C ARG A 243 -7.38 22.94 0.41
N LYS A 244 -7.38 23.23 1.73
CA LYS A 244 -7.38 24.59 2.28
C LYS A 244 -6.00 25.25 2.27
N SER A 245 -4.93 24.50 2.20
CA SER A 245 -3.57 25.03 2.20
C SER A 245 -3.25 25.74 0.89
N LYS A 246 -2.61 26.91 1.01
CA LYS A 246 -2.20 27.75 -0.13
C LYS A 246 -0.72 27.55 -0.52
N THR A 247 -0.01 26.60 0.09
CA THR A 247 1.37 26.26 -0.24
C THR A 247 1.43 25.77 -1.70
N GLY A 248 2.22 26.41 -2.54
CA GLY A 248 2.30 26.09 -3.98
C GLY A 248 3.00 24.76 -4.26
N ASP A 249 4.02 24.42 -3.49
CA ASP A 249 4.70 23.12 -3.57
C ASP A 249 3.77 22.03 -2.99
N GLU A 250 3.36 21.11 -3.85
CA GLU A 250 2.40 20.04 -3.51
C GLU A 250 2.96 19.07 -2.47
N LEU A 251 4.24 18.69 -2.60
CA LEU A 251 4.88 17.75 -1.67
C LEU A 251 5.10 18.39 -0.29
N LEU A 252 5.53 19.67 -0.27
CA LEU A 252 5.67 20.42 0.97
C LEU A 252 4.32 20.58 1.67
N ARG A 253 3.27 20.93 0.93
CA ARG A 253 1.89 21.04 1.41
C ARG A 253 1.41 19.73 2.02
N ALA A 254 1.65 18.61 1.33
CA ALA A 254 1.29 17.28 1.81
C ALA A 254 1.95 16.97 3.17
N ARG A 255 3.25 17.18 3.27
CA ARG A 255 4.03 16.96 4.50
C ARG A 255 3.58 17.86 5.65
N GLN A 256 3.28 19.13 5.38
CA GLN A 256 2.78 20.07 6.40
C GLN A 256 1.43 19.62 6.96
N CYS A 257 0.50 19.22 6.08
CA CYS A 257 -0.81 18.73 6.49
C CYS A 257 -0.73 17.40 7.25
N ALA A 258 0.09 16.45 6.80
CA ALA A 258 0.32 15.21 7.54
C ALA A 258 0.83 15.47 8.95
N LYS A 259 1.87 16.31 9.11
CA LYS A 259 2.40 16.71 10.43
C LYS A 259 1.38 17.40 11.33
N LYS A 260 0.43 18.16 10.76
CA LYS A 260 -0.63 18.82 11.52
C LYS A 260 -1.65 17.82 12.08
N ILE A 261 -1.96 16.76 11.33
CA ILE A 261 -2.93 15.74 11.73
C ILE A 261 -2.32 14.73 12.71
N LEU A 262 -1.01 14.48 12.61
CA LEU A 262 -0.27 13.56 13.48
C LEU A 262 0.05 14.12 14.89
N ARG A 263 -0.16 15.42 15.11
CA ARG A 263 -0.01 16.08 16.43
C ARG A 263 -1.24 15.90 17.30
#